data_624b6ebdf7078b629e3de0ef13eec063
#
_entry.id   624b6ebdf7078b629e3de0ef13eec063
#
_cell.length_a   1.000
_cell.length_b   1.000
_cell.length_c   1.000
_cell.angle_alpha   90.00
_cell.angle_beta   90.00
_cell.angle_gamma   90.00
#
_symmetry.space_group_name_H-M   'P 1'
#
loop_
_entity.id
_entity.type
_entity.pdbx_description
1 polymer ?
#
loop_
_entity_poly.entity_id
_entity_poly.type
_entity_poly.pdbx_seq_one_letter_code
_entity_poly.pdbx_strand_id
1 'polypeptide(L)'
;MKRILSLVAILLVTGQLTYAQNDTIWRTGGLLSVNFNQVSLSNWAGGGENSVALNGLANLFAKYKKGKIAWDNNLDMGYGIVKQGEEKIRKNDDRLEFNSKFGYDAYKAKFYYTVLFNFRSQFAPGYNYPRTDSSRYISKFAAPAYTLLALGIDYKPKDYFTCFLSPLTARLIIVNDDSLSKAGAFGVEAGDKIKQEFGAYLNSRFQKDIMKNVNFMTKLDLFSNYLEDPQNIDVNWEILLSVKVNKFITASIGTQLIYDDNTAILIYKDNNGTKTPVLNDDGTQKTGPRTQFRQVFGIGFAYKMSGFGIR
;
A
#
# COMPACT_ATOMS: atom_id res chain seq x y z
N MET A 1 -0.41 -24.83 15.09
CA MET A 1 -0.15 -25.15 13.69
C MET A 1 -1.29 -25.93 13.03
N LYS A 2 -1.82 -27.05 13.56
CA LYS A 2 -2.92 -27.81 12.92
C LYS A 2 -4.21 -27.02 12.66
N ARG A 3 -4.59 -26.07 13.53
CA ARG A 3 -5.82 -25.25 13.38
C ARG A 3 -5.72 -24.16 12.31
N ILE A 4 -4.53 -23.68 11.99
CA ILE A 4 -4.29 -22.68 10.93
C ILE A 4 -4.32 -23.34 9.55
N LEU A 5 -3.78 -24.55 9.42
CA LEU A 5 -3.88 -25.34 8.18
C LEU A 5 -5.34 -25.71 7.84
N SER A 6 -6.16 -25.99 8.85
CA SER A 6 -7.59 -26.29 8.65
C SER A 6 -8.38 -25.08 8.15
N LEU A 7 -8.07 -23.86 8.60
CA LEU A 7 -8.70 -22.62 8.11
C LEU A 7 -8.31 -22.28 6.67
N VAL A 8 -7.08 -22.52 6.28
CA VAL A 8 -6.61 -22.34 4.89
C VAL A 8 -7.23 -23.39 3.96
N ALA A 9 -7.41 -24.64 4.42
CA ALA A 9 -8.06 -25.70 3.66
C ALA A 9 -9.56 -25.44 3.44
N ILE A 10 -10.27 -24.87 4.41
CA ILE A 10 -11.70 -24.53 4.29
C ILE A 10 -11.93 -23.37 3.29
N LEU A 11 -10.99 -22.43 3.18
CA LEU A 11 -11.05 -21.34 2.18
C LEU A 11 -10.85 -21.84 0.73
N LEU A 12 -10.21 -22.99 0.55
CA LEU A 12 -9.92 -23.58 -0.78
C LEU A 12 -11.06 -24.47 -1.33
N VAL A 13 -12.01 -24.92 -0.50
CA VAL A 13 -13.04 -25.89 -0.89
C VAL A 13 -14.36 -25.26 -1.36
N THR A 14 -14.59 -23.96 -1.11
CA THR A 14 -15.85 -23.29 -1.50
C THR A 14 -15.89 -22.72 -2.93
N GLY A 15 -14.94 -23.02 -3.78
CA GLY A 15 -14.70 -22.39 -5.10
C GLY A 15 -15.34 -23.04 -6.33
N GLN A 16 -16.34 -23.89 -6.21
CA GLN A 16 -17.04 -24.46 -7.37
C GLN A 16 -18.50 -23.97 -7.40
N LEU A 17 -18.73 -22.73 -7.88
CA LEU A 17 -20.06 -22.29 -8.27
C LEU A 17 -20.08 -21.88 -9.75
N THR A 18 -21.04 -22.48 -10.43
CA THR A 18 -21.35 -22.50 -11.84
C THR A 18 -21.40 -21.15 -12.54
N TYR A 19 -20.84 -21.09 -13.75
CA TYR A 19 -20.96 -19.99 -14.71
C TYR A 19 -22.39 -19.81 -15.16
N ALA A 20 -22.99 -18.66 -14.91
CA ALA A 20 -24.12 -18.13 -15.65
C ALA A 20 -23.70 -16.80 -16.29
N GLN A 21 -23.63 -16.80 -17.61
CA GLN A 21 -23.45 -15.61 -18.44
C GLN A 21 -24.77 -14.87 -18.43
N ASN A 22 -24.84 -13.64 -17.84
CA ASN A 22 -25.78 -12.56 -18.14
C ASN A 22 -25.63 -11.42 -17.13
N ASP A 23 -25.65 -10.18 -17.59
CA ASP A 23 -25.78 -8.87 -16.92
C ASP A 23 -25.51 -8.88 -15.39
N THR A 24 -24.27 -9.22 -15.04
CA THR A 24 -23.87 -9.27 -13.63
C THR A 24 -23.72 -7.84 -13.11
N ILE A 25 -24.58 -7.48 -12.18
CA ILE A 25 -24.55 -6.18 -11.50
C ILE A 25 -23.26 -6.02 -10.70
N TRP A 26 -22.79 -7.10 -10.09
CA TRP A 26 -21.53 -7.17 -9.35
C TRP A 26 -20.47 -8.00 -10.09
N ARG A 27 -19.28 -7.48 -10.16
CA ARG A 27 -18.08 -8.19 -10.63
C ARG A 27 -17.05 -8.21 -9.51
N THR A 28 -16.76 -9.38 -8.97
CA THR A 28 -15.78 -9.59 -7.91
C THR A 28 -14.58 -10.34 -8.43
N GLY A 29 -13.44 -10.24 -7.76
CA GLY A 29 -12.25 -10.98 -8.10
C GLY A 29 -11.06 -10.54 -7.26
N GLY A 30 -9.89 -11.07 -7.59
CA GLY A 30 -8.68 -10.68 -6.90
C GLY A 30 -7.44 -11.44 -7.33
N LEU A 31 -6.36 -11.11 -6.69
CA LEU A 31 -5.05 -11.73 -6.82
C LEU A 31 -4.52 -12.05 -5.42
N LEU A 32 -4.14 -13.30 -5.22
CA LEU A 32 -3.37 -13.73 -4.06
C LEU A 32 -1.98 -14.12 -4.53
N SER A 33 -0.94 -13.66 -3.85
CA SER A 33 0.43 -14.09 -4.18
C SER A 33 1.26 -14.30 -2.91
N VAL A 34 2.18 -15.25 -3.00
CA VAL A 34 3.19 -15.52 -1.98
C VAL A 34 4.55 -15.54 -2.66
N ASN A 35 5.42 -14.64 -2.26
CA ASN A 35 6.77 -14.49 -2.78
C ASN A 35 7.78 -14.97 -1.73
N PHE A 36 8.73 -15.75 -2.17
CA PHE A 36 9.82 -16.28 -1.35
C PHE A 36 11.16 -15.83 -1.94
N ASN A 37 12.03 -15.30 -1.08
CA ASN A 37 13.38 -14.90 -1.43
C ASN A 37 14.35 -15.53 -0.43
N GLN A 38 15.45 -16.10 -0.93
CA GLN A 38 16.47 -16.73 -0.10
C GLN A 38 17.86 -16.39 -0.63
N VAL A 39 18.77 -16.08 0.30
CA VAL A 39 20.22 -16.06 0.07
C VAL A 39 20.83 -17.10 1.00
N SER A 40 21.58 -18.04 0.46
CA SER A 40 22.27 -19.10 1.23
C SER A 40 23.73 -19.09 0.84
N LEU A 41 24.59 -18.86 1.82
CA LEU A 41 26.03 -18.77 1.69
C LEU A 41 26.69 -19.85 2.54
N SER A 42 27.60 -20.62 1.93
CA SER A 42 28.40 -21.63 2.61
C SER A 42 29.85 -21.48 2.17
N ASN A 43 30.76 -21.24 3.10
CA ASN A 43 32.19 -21.00 2.81
C ASN A 43 32.44 -19.89 1.77
N TRP A 44 31.56 -18.87 1.76
CA TRP A 44 31.61 -17.77 0.79
C TRP A 44 32.57 -16.68 1.26
N ALA A 45 33.69 -16.51 0.53
CA ALA A 45 34.74 -15.55 0.89
C ALA A 45 34.40 -14.08 0.57
N GLY A 46 33.38 -13.82 -0.29
CA GLY A 46 33.01 -12.47 -0.75
C GLY A 46 32.18 -11.66 0.25
N GLY A 47 31.96 -12.17 1.49
CA GLY A 47 31.10 -11.49 2.48
C GLY A 47 29.61 -11.65 2.18
N GLY A 48 28.76 -11.15 3.10
CA GLY A 48 27.30 -11.25 3.05
C GLY A 48 26.75 -12.14 4.17
N GLU A 49 25.43 -12.22 4.26
CA GLU A 49 24.71 -12.99 5.27
C GLU A 49 23.60 -13.85 4.64
N ASN A 50 23.34 -15.00 5.24
CA ASN A 50 22.18 -15.81 4.89
C ASN A 50 20.90 -15.01 5.15
N SER A 51 19.94 -15.07 4.24
CA SER A 51 18.65 -14.41 4.45
C SER A 51 17.49 -15.22 3.87
N VAL A 52 16.35 -15.12 4.53
CA VAL A 52 15.09 -15.70 4.06
C VAL A 52 14.00 -14.65 4.24
N ALA A 53 13.24 -14.37 3.19
CA ALA A 53 12.09 -13.49 3.25
C ALA A 53 10.86 -14.17 2.64
N LEU A 54 9.71 -13.96 3.28
CA LEU A 54 8.40 -14.42 2.83
C LEU A 54 7.44 -13.24 2.82
N ASN A 55 6.79 -12.97 1.67
CA ASN A 55 5.84 -11.89 1.51
C ASN A 55 4.54 -12.42 0.92
N GLY A 56 3.43 -12.18 1.61
CA GLY A 56 2.07 -12.45 1.15
C GLY A 56 1.40 -11.16 0.71
N LEU A 57 0.71 -11.19 -0.44
CA LEU A 57 -0.09 -10.09 -0.96
C LEU A 57 -1.49 -10.60 -1.32
N ALA A 58 -2.51 -9.82 -1.00
CA ALA A 58 -3.87 -10.06 -1.41
C ALA A 58 -4.48 -8.75 -1.92
N ASN A 59 -4.94 -8.78 -3.16
CA ASN A 59 -5.65 -7.67 -3.80
C ASN A 59 -7.04 -8.19 -4.18
N LEU A 60 -8.08 -7.65 -3.56
CA LEU A 60 -9.47 -8.06 -3.76
C LEU A 60 -10.26 -6.89 -4.30
N PHE A 61 -11.20 -7.15 -5.20
CA PHE A 61 -12.09 -6.11 -5.68
C PHE A 61 -13.55 -6.59 -5.77
N ALA A 62 -14.48 -5.64 -5.59
CA ALA A 62 -15.89 -5.80 -5.86
C ALA A 62 -16.41 -4.55 -6.58
N LYS A 63 -16.84 -4.70 -7.83
CA LYS A 63 -17.32 -3.62 -8.70
C LYS A 63 -18.79 -3.82 -9.01
N TYR A 64 -19.61 -2.81 -8.73
CA TYR A 64 -21.01 -2.75 -9.06
C TYR A 64 -21.23 -1.79 -10.22
N LYS A 65 -22.07 -2.15 -11.17
CA LYS A 65 -22.52 -1.25 -12.22
C LYS A 65 -23.98 -1.55 -12.59
N LYS A 66 -24.85 -0.53 -12.46
CA LYS A 66 -26.23 -0.60 -12.90
C LYS A 66 -26.72 0.78 -13.32
N GLY A 67 -27.14 0.90 -14.58
CA GLY A 67 -27.59 2.18 -15.14
C GLY A 67 -26.51 3.28 -15.00
N LYS A 68 -26.85 4.33 -14.28
CA LYS A 68 -25.96 5.49 -14.03
C LYS A 68 -25.05 5.32 -12.80
N ILE A 69 -25.21 4.24 -12.05
CA ILE A 69 -24.45 4.01 -10.79
C ILE A 69 -23.28 3.08 -11.06
N ALA A 70 -22.11 3.47 -10.57
CA ALA A 70 -20.90 2.65 -10.49
C ALA A 70 -20.36 2.70 -9.05
N TRP A 71 -20.01 1.55 -8.48
CA TRP A 71 -19.41 1.47 -7.16
C TRP A 71 -18.25 0.48 -7.17
N ASP A 72 -17.05 1.01 -7.03
CA ASP A 72 -15.81 0.25 -7.08
C ASP A 72 -15.20 0.14 -5.67
N ASN A 73 -15.04 -1.08 -5.18
CA ASN A 73 -14.39 -1.37 -3.92
C ASN A 73 -13.12 -2.18 -4.18
N ASN A 74 -12.02 -1.81 -3.49
CA ASN A 74 -10.75 -2.52 -3.54
C ASN A 74 -10.20 -2.68 -2.12
N LEU A 75 -9.67 -3.86 -1.82
CA LEU A 75 -8.98 -4.17 -0.58
C LEU A 75 -7.60 -4.72 -0.93
N ASP A 76 -6.57 -3.96 -0.57
CA ASP A 76 -5.17 -4.30 -0.75
C ASP A 76 -4.54 -4.64 0.59
N MET A 77 -3.98 -5.84 0.72
CA MET A 77 -3.33 -6.34 1.92
C MET A 77 -1.95 -6.87 1.57
N GLY A 78 -0.98 -6.57 2.41
CA GLY A 78 0.37 -7.08 2.29
C GLY A 78 0.95 -7.37 3.66
N TYR A 79 1.65 -8.49 3.81
CA TYR A 79 2.40 -8.80 5.01
C TYR A 79 3.67 -9.57 4.67
N GLY A 80 4.79 -9.12 5.22
CA GLY A 80 6.08 -9.72 4.93
C GLY A 80 6.98 -9.80 6.15
N ILE A 81 7.77 -10.85 6.17
CA ILE A 81 8.77 -11.11 7.20
C ILE A 81 10.11 -11.45 6.56
N VAL A 82 11.18 -11.10 7.24
CA VAL A 82 12.55 -11.41 6.85
C VAL A 82 13.36 -11.84 8.06
N LYS A 83 14.21 -12.85 7.86
CA LYS A 83 15.30 -13.22 8.77
C LYS A 83 16.62 -13.04 8.03
N GLN A 84 17.60 -12.37 8.64
CA GLN A 84 18.92 -12.11 8.09
C GLN A 84 19.98 -12.50 9.14
N GLY A 85 20.92 -13.36 8.76
CA GLY A 85 21.93 -13.89 9.67
C GLY A 85 21.34 -14.47 10.95
N GLU A 86 21.94 -14.13 12.08
CA GLU A 86 21.51 -14.50 13.42
C GLU A 86 20.42 -13.59 14.01
N GLU A 87 19.97 -12.57 13.24
CA GLU A 87 18.97 -11.64 13.74
C GLU A 87 17.60 -12.31 13.92
N LYS A 88 16.76 -11.72 14.81
CA LYS A 88 15.36 -12.12 14.97
C LYS A 88 14.58 -11.86 13.70
N ILE A 89 13.51 -12.62 13.50
CA ILE A 89 12.56 -12.36 12.40
C ILE A 89 12.00 -10.95 12.55
N ARG A 90 12.10 -10.16 11.46
CA ARG A 90 11.63 -8.78 11.38
C ARG A 90 10.53 -8.66 10.34
N LYS A 91 9.62 -7.73 10.56
CA LYS A 91 8.63 -7.32 9.57
C LYS A 91 9.31 -6.47 8.49
N ASN A 92 9.10 -6.79 7.21
CA ASN A 92 9.63 -6.05 6.07
C ASN A 92 8.54 -5.47 5.17
N ASP A 93 7.29 -5.93 5.31
CA ASP A 93 6.11 -5.36 4.65
C ASP A 93 4.90 -5.48 5.59
N ASP A 94 4.02 -4.46 5.58
CA ASP A 94 2.77 -4.50 6.34
C ASP A 94 1.86 -3.39 5.81
N ARG A 95 0.81 -3.80 5.11
CA ARG A 95 -0.12 -2.87 4.46
C ARG A 95 -1.55 -3.39 4.54
N LEU A 96 -2.43 -2.50 4.91
CA LEU A 96 -3.87 -2.66 4.82
C LEU A 96 -4.43 -1.39 4.17
N GLU A 97 -5.02 -1.50 2.99
CA GLU A 97 -5.66 -0.37 2.30
C GLU A 97 -7.01 -0.78 1.75
N PHE A 98 -8.03 -0.03 2.11
CA PHE A 98 -9.39 -0.17 1.58
C PHE A 98 -9.78 1.09 0.84
N ASN A 99 -10.23 0.94 -0.40
CA ASN A 99 -10.74 2.01 -1.24
C ASN A 99 -12.17 1.70 -1.66
N SER A 100 -13.05 2.69 -1.53
CA SER A 100 -14.44 2.61 -1.99
C SER A 100 -14.79 3.88 -2.76
N LYS A 101 -15.14 3.74 -4.05
CA LYS A 101 -15.54 4.83 -4.94
C LYS A 101 -16.98 4.62 -5.39
N PHE A 102 -17.89 5.46 -4.92
CA PHE A 102 -19.29 5.48 -5.37
C PHE A 102 -19.48 6.62 -6.36
N GLY A 103 -19.88 6.32 -7.59
CA GLY A 103 -20.01 7.26 -8.69
C GLY A 103 -21.38 7.25 -9.34
N TYR A 104 -21.87 8.44 -9.71
CA TYR A 104 -23.06 8.65 -10.52
C TYR A 104 -22.66 9.26 -11.88
N ASP A 105 -23.10 8.64 -12.99
CA ASP A 105 -22.77 9.09 -14.35
C ASP A 105 -23.17 10.55 -14.58
N ALA A 106 -22.19 11.39 -14.79
CA ALA A 106 -22.35 12.81 -15.07
C ALA A 106 -22.45 13.08 -16.57
N TYR A 107 -21.67 12.35 -17.40
CA TYR A 107 -21.67 12.55 -18.84
C TYR A 107 -21.12 11.33 -19.61
N LYS A 108 -21.96 10.75 -20.47
CA LYS A 108 -21.63 9.69 -21.45
C LYS A 108 -20.85 8.50 -20.85
N ALA A 109 -21.17 8.09 -19.61
CA ALA A 109 -20.54 6.98 -18.89
C ALA A 109 -18.99 7.05 -18.82
N LYS A 110 -18.40 8.24 -18.96
CA LYS A 110 -16.96 8.49 -18.83
C LYS A 110 -16.61 9.37 -17.63
N PHE A 111 -17.52 10.28 -17.26
CA PHE A 111 -17.37 11.17 -16.13
C PHE A 111 -18.41 10.83 -15.08
N TYR A 112 -17.98 10.69 -13.84
CA TYR A 112 -18.84 10.36 -12.71
C TYR A 112 -18.67 11.40 -11.61
N TYR A 113 -19.78 11.90 -11.06
CA TYR A 113 -19.75 12.55 -9.75
C TYR A 113 -19.46 11.47 -8.72
N THR A 114 -18.38 11.59 -7.98
CA THR A 114 -17.86 10.48 -7.19
C THR A 114 -17.58 10.91 -5.76
N VAL A 115 -18.02 10.06 -4.83
CA VAL A 115 -17.57 10.04 -3.43
C VAL A 115 -16.52 8.94 -3.30
N LEU A 116 -15.34 9.29 -2.78
CA LEU A 116 -14.27 8.34 -2.51
C LEU A 116 -14.02 8.28 -1.01
N PHE A 117 -13.98 7.08 -0.48
CA PHE A 117 -13.48 6.76 0.86
C PHE A 117 -12.23 5.91 0.73
N ASN A 118 -11.17 6.30 1.43
CA ASN A 118 -9.94 5.50 1.56
C ASN A 118 -9.61 5.34 3.03
N PHE A 119 -9.22 4.14 3.41
CA PHE A 119 -8.66 3.84 4.72
C PHE A 119 -7.35 3.08 4.51
N ARG A 120 -6.27 3.55 5.16
CA ARG A 120 -4.95 2.94 5.08
C ARG A 120 -4.36 2.79 6.47
N SER A 121 -3.83 1.61 6.78
CA SER A 121 -3.14 1.30 8.03
C SER A 121 -2.21 0.09 7.85
N GLN A 122 -1.81 -0.52 8.93
CA GLN A 122 -1.00 -1.74 9.02
C GLN A 122 -1.63 -2.71 10.01
N PHE A 123 -1.21 -4.00 10.00
CA PHE A 123 -1.76 -5.04 10.86
C PHE A 123 -1.02 -5.16 12.20
N ALA A 124 0.31 -5.14 12.13
CA ALA A 124 1.17 -5.54 13.24
C ALA A 124 2.08 -4.39 13.71
N PRO A 125 2.58 -4.44 14.96
CA PRO A 125 3.55 -3.48 15.44
C PRO A 125 4.79 -3.42 14.54
N GLY A 126 5.29 -2.22 14.30
CA GLY A 126 6.55 -1.92 13.64
C GLY A 126 7.59 -1.47 14.66
N TYR A 127 8.82 -1.91 14.49
CA TYR A 127 9.92 -1.59 15.39
C TYR A 127 11.07 -0.95 14.62
N ASN A 128 11.74 0.00 15.25
CA ASN A 128 13.07 0.41 14.85
C ASN A 128 14.06 -0.56 15.47
N TYR A 129 14.97 -1.11 14.68
CA TYR A 129 15.99 -2.06 15.12
C TYR A 129 17.38 -1.38 15.08
N PRO A 130 17.72 -0.57 16.10
CA PRO A 130 19.08 -0.05 16.21
C PRO A 130 20.04 -1.21 16.44
N ARG A 131 21.33 -1.01 16.14
CA ARG A 131 22.38 -2.03 16.37
C ARG A 131 22.59 -2.39 17.85
N THR A 132 22.03 -1.59 18.75
CA THR A 132 21.98 -1.85 20.20
C THR A 132 20.70 -2.59 20.55
N ASP A 133 20.70 -3.41 21.58
CA ASP A 133 19.71 -4.43 21.96
C ASP A 133 18.27 -3.91 22.28
N SER A 134 17.99 -2.63 22.10
CA SER A 134 16.71 -2.02 22.37
C SER A 134 15.92 -1.72 21.07
N SER A 135 15.06 -2.64 20.66
CA SER A 135 14.07 -2.37 19.61
C SER A 135 13.02 -1.38 20.12
N ARG A 136 12.97 -0.18 19.54
CA ARG A 136 11.94 0.80 19.87
C ARG A 136 10.74 0.59 18.97
N TYR A 137 9.57 0.51 19.56
CA TYR A 137 8.28 0.51 18.91
C TYR A 137 8.00 1.86 18.20
N ILE A 138 7.63 1.82 16.92
CA ILE A 138 7.44 3.02 16.10
C ILE A 138 6.07 3.10 15.40
N SER A 139 5.31 2.01 15.34
CA SER A 139 4.00 1.98 14.68
C SER A 139 3.21 0.73 15.08
N LYS A 140 1.87 0.77 14.91
CA LYS A 140 0.95 -0.38 15.06
C LYS A 140 -0.34 -0.16 14.27
N PHE A 141 -1.30 -1.08 14.36
CA PHE A 141 -2.65 -0.88 13.80
C PHE A 141 -3.27 0.43 14.32
N ALA A 142 -3.77 1.24 13.40
CA ALA A 142 -4.31 2.58 13.66
C ALA A 142 -3.34 3.56 14.37
N ALA A 143 -2.03 3.31 14.28
CA ALA A 143 -0.98 4.23 14.68
C ALA A 143 0.25 4.09 13.76
N PRO A 144 0.16 4.66 12.49
CA PRO A 144 -0.93 5.51 12.01
C PRO A 144 -2.07 4.77 11.32
N ALA A 145 -3.25 5.38 11.26
CA ALA A 145 -4.23 5.17 10.21
C ALA A 145 -4.49 6.47 9.47
N TYR A 146 -4.61 6.39 8.16
CA TYR A 146 -5.00 7.49 7.28
C TYR A 146 -6.39 7.21 6.74
N THR A 147 -7.32 8.14 6.98
CA THR A 147 -8.69 8.05 6.44
C THR A 147 -8.93 9.27 5.57
N LEU A 148 -9.46 9.05 4.37
CA LEU A 148 -9.71 10.10 3.40
C LEU A 148 -11.15 9.99 2.88
N LEU A 149 -11.87 11.10 2.89
CA LEU A 149 -13.18 11.25 2.28
C LEU A 149 -13.12 12.40 1.28
N ALA A 150 -13.40 12.10 0.01
CA ALA A 150 -13.27 13.05 -1.09
C ALA A 150 -14.50 13.10 -1.97
N LEU A 151 -14.89 14.31 -2.38
CA LEU A 151 -15.97 14.57 -3.31
C LEU A 151 -15.40 15.19 -4.59
N GLY A 152 -15.65 14.57 -5.74
CA GLY A 152 -15.05 15.03 -6.97
C GLY A 152 -15.59 14.36 -8.23
N ILE A 153 -14.81 14.45 -9.29
CA ILE A 153 -15.12 13.88 -10.61
C ILE A 153 -14.13 12.78 -10.93
N ASP A 154 -14.65 11.61 -11.27
CA ASP A 154 -13.85 10.46 -11.73
C ASP A 154 -14.00 10.31 -13.25
N TYR A 155 -12.90 10.44 -13.98
CA TYR A 155 -12.81 10.23 -15.42
C TYR A 155 -12.37 8.80 -15.72
N LYS A 156 -13.27 8.01 -16.33
CA LYS A 156 -13.08 6.59 -16.68
C LYS A 156 -13.31 6.37 -18.18
N PRO A 157 -12.38 6.76 -19.06
CA PRO A 157 -12.57 6.60 -20.49
C PRO A 157 -12.54 5.13 -20.94
N LYS A 158 -11.86 4.27 -20.19
CA LYS A 158 -11.67 2.85 -20.44
C LYS A 158 -11.54 2.10 -19.10
N ASP A 159 -11.78 0.80 -19.10
CA ASP A 159 -11.71 -0.05 -17.91
C ASP A 159 -10.32 -0.15 -17.27
N TYR A 160 -9.26 0.18 -18.03
CA TYR A 160 -7.88 0.11 -17.58
C TYR A 160 -7.32 1.45 -17.08
N PHE A 161 -8.09 2.54 -17.14
CA PHE A 161 -7.67 3.86 -16.70
C PHE A 161 -8.77 4.59 -15.93
N THR A 162 -8.41 5.19 -14.81
CA THR A 162 -9.27 6.10 -14.05
C THR A 162 -8.43 7.26 -13.51
N CYS A 163 -9.00 8.44 -13.51
CA CYS A 163 -8.42 9.66 -12.94
C CYS A 163 -9.50 10.40 -12.16
N PHE A 164 -9.39 10.38 -10.84
CA PHE A 164 -10.28 11.06 -9.91
C PHE A 164 -9.65 12.36 -9.44
N LEU A 165 -10.35 13.45 -9.58
CA LEU A 165 -9.96 14.77 -9.08
C LEU A 165 -11.00 15.27 -8.09
N SER A 166 -10.57 15.62 -6.90
CA SER A 166 -11.39 16.15 -5.82
C SER A 166 -10.85 17.49 -5.32
N PRO A 167 -11.60 18.58 -5.44
CA PRO A 167 -11.27 19.83 -4.77
C PRO A 167 -11.69 19.85 -3.30
N LEU A 168 -12.53 18.91 -2.88
CA LEU A 168 -13.10 18.81 -1.52
C LEU A 168 -12.73 17.47 -0.89
N THR A 169 -11.62 17.46 -0.17
CA THR A 169 -11.10 16.25 0.46
C THR A 169 -10.79 16.53 1.93
N ALA A 170 -11.38 15.74 2.83
CA ALA A 170 -10.99 15.66 4.23
C ALA A 170 -10.07 14.45 4.43
N ARG A 171 -8.91 14.66 5.04
CA ARG A 171 -7.96 13.61 5.45
C ARG A 171 -7.80 13.63 6.97
N LEU A 172 -7.92 12.46 7.60
CA LEU A 172 -7.67 12.28 9.03
C LEU A 172 -6.46 11.37 9.19
N ILE A 173 -5.50 11.83 9.98
CA ILE A 173 -4.36 11.04 10.43
C ILE A 173 -4.65 10.65 11.88
N ILE A 174 -4.76 9.35 12.14
CA ILE A 174 -5.14 8.80 13.44
C ILE A 174 -3.92 8.10 14.03
N VAL A 175 -3.54 8.48 15.25
CA VAL A 175 -2.45 7.86 16.01
C VAL A 175 -3.01 7.30 17.32
N ASN A 176 -3.62 6.10 17.23
CA ASN A 176 -4.24 5.43 18.37
C ASN A 176 -3.21 4.73 19.27
N ASP A 177 -2.25 5.52 19.74
CA ASP A 177 -1.20 5.11 20.69
C ASP A 177 -0.71 6.29 21.50
N ASP A 178 -0.73 6.18 22.83
CA ASP A 178 -0.40 7.28 23.72
C ASP A 178 1.09 7.67 23.68
N SER A 179 1.99 6.70 23.45
CA SER A 179 3.42 6.96 23.38
C SER A 179 3.80 7.68 22.09
N LEU A 180 3.24 7.21 20.95
CA LEU A 180 3.46 7.82 19.64
C LEU A 180 2.79 9.20 19.54
N SER A 181 1.59 9.36 20.11
CA SER A 181 0.89 10.63 20.18
C SER A 181 1.69 11.66 20.98
N LYS A 182 2.15 11.30 22.19
CA LYS A 182 3.01 12.18 23.01
C LYS A 182 4.31 12.59 22.32
N ALA A 183 4.82 11.73 21.43
CA ALA A 183 6.01 12.01 20.62
C ALA A 183 5.73 12.86 19.36
N GLY A 184 4.47 13.25 19.10
CA GLY A 184 4.08 13.96 17.87
C GLY A 184 4.32 13.12 16.59
N ALA A 185 4.25 11.79 16.69
CA ALA A 185 4.51 10.90 15.56
C ALA A 185 3.46 11.10 14.45
N PHE A 186 3.89 10.94 13.19
CA PHE A 186 3.04 11.05 11.99
C PHE A 186 2.38 12.43 11.80
N GLY A 187 2.97 13.49 12.37
CA GLY A 187 2.53 14.86 12.19
C GLY A 187 1.34 15.30 13.06
N VAL A 188 0.90 14.50 14.04
CA VAL A 188 -0.06 14.96 15.05
C VAL A 188 0.64 15.89 16.04
N GLU A 189 -0.09 16.83 16.64
CA GLU A 189 0.44 17.60 17.77
C GLU A 189 0.73 16.69 18.96
N ALA A 190 1.75 17.05 19.75
CA ALA A 190 2.19 16.21 20.87
C ALA A 190 1.06 16.04 21.90
N GLY A 191 0.59 14.82 22.07
CA GLY A 191 -0.53 14.46 22.93
C GLY A 191 -1.86 14.28 22.20
N ASP A 192 -1.99 14.76 20.97
CA ASP A 192 -3.17 14.59 20.15
C ASP A 192 -3.13 13.25 19.41
N LYS A 193 -4.31 12.65 19.21
CA LYS A 193 -4.47 11.37 18.50
C LYS A 193 -4.96 11.53 17.08
N ILE A 194 -5.39 12.71 16.67
CA ILE A 194 -5.99 12.97 15.37
C ILE A 194 -5.49 14.30 14.83
N LYS A 195 -4.92 14.28 13.62
CA LYS A 195 -4.71 15.47 12.80
C LYS A 195 -5.75 15.50 11.70
N GLN A 196 -6.36 16.67 11.48
CA GLN A 196 -7.35 16.88 10.42
C GLN A 196 -6.72 17.77 9.34
N GLU A 197 -6.90 17.39 8.10
CA GLU A 197 -6.44 18.14 6.94
C GLU A 197 -7.56 18.25 5.93
N PHE A 198 -7.57 19.34 5.20
CA PHE A 198 -8.57 19.62 4.17
C PHE A 198 -7.88 20.14 2.91
N GLY A 199 -8.20 19.58 1.75
CA GLY A 199 -7.42 19.92 0.56
C GLY A 199 -7.95 19.39 -0.76
N ALA A 200 -7.09 19.48 -1.78
CA ALA A 200 -7.30 18.86 -3.08
C ALA A 200 -6.65 17.47 -3.11
N TYR A 201 -7.28 16.55 -3.82
CA TYR A 201 -6.77 15.20 -4.01
C TYR A 201 -6.91 14.75 -5.46
N LEU A 202 -5.85 14.15 -5.99
CA LEU A 202 -5.86 13.49 -7.28
C LEU A 202 -5.45 12.02 -7.08
N ASN A 203 -6.25 11.10 -7.62
CA ASN A 203 -5.94 9.68 -7.66
C ASN A 203 -6.05 9.20 -9.11
N SER A 204 -4.95 8.76 -9.68
CA SER A 204 -4.92 8.19 -11.03
C SER A 204 -4.42 6.76 -10.99
N ARG A 205 -5.10 5.87 -11.71
CA ARG A 205 -4.70 4.46 -11.85
C ARG A 205 -4.76 4.04 -13.32
N PHE A 206 -3.70 3.42 -13.76
CA PHE A 206 -3.63 2.71 -15.02
C PHE A 206 -3.21 1.27 -14.76
N GLN A 207 -3.93 0.29 -15.33
CA GLN A 207 -3.60 -1.12 -15.23
C GLN A 207 -4.00 -1.85 -16.50
N LYS A 208 -3.03 -2.41 -17.22
CA LYS A 208 -3.26 -3.10 -18.50
C LYS A 208 -2.23 -4.19 -18.73
N ASP A 209 -2.64 -5.25 -19.43
CA ASP A 209 -1.69 -6.19 -20.02
C ASP A 209 -1.06 -5.50 -21.24
N ILE A 210 0.21 -5.07 -21.10
CA ILE A 210 0.96 -4.33 -22.13
C ILE A 210 1.57 -5.27 -23.18
N MET A 211 1.81 -6.52 -22.80
CA MET A 211 2.29 -7.60 -23.67
C MET A 211 1.66 -8.92 -23.21
N LYS A 212 1.79 -9.97 -24.00
CA LYS A 212 1.39 -11.33 -23.60
C LYS A 212 2.10 -11.69 -22.29
N ASN A 213 1.33 -12.04 -21.27
CA ASN A 213 1.83 -12.39 -19.92
C ASN A 213 2.50 -11.24 -19.13
N VAL A 214 2.44 -9.99 -19.58
CA VAL A 214 3.02 -8.84 -18.89
C VAL A 214 1.94 -7.86 -18.52
N ASN A 215 1.65 -7.73 -17.23
CA ASN A 215 0.73 -6.74 -16.68
C ASN A 215 1.52 -5.57 -16.10
N PHE A 216 1.15 -4.36 -16.49
CA PHE A 216 1.68 -3.12 -15.94
C PHE A 216 0.58 -2.39 -15.19
N MET A 217 0.87 -1.97 -13.96
CA MET A 217 0.00 -1.15 -13.13
C MET A 217 0.80 0.03 -12.60
N THR A 218 0.19 1.21 -12.65
CA THR A 218 0.67 2.39 -11.92
C THR A 218 -0.48 3.09 -11.23
N LYS A 219 -0.23 3.59 -10.03
CA LYS A 219 -1.17 4.36 -9.20
C LYS A 219 -0.44 5.58 -8.66
N LEU A 220 -1.01 6.74 -8.88
CA LEU A 220 -0.50 8.04 -8.41
C LEU A 220 -1.56 8.69 -7.53
N ASP A 221 -1.20 9.00 -6.29
CA ASP A 221 -1.97 9.79 -5.35
C ASP A 221 -1.23 11.10 -5.09
N LEU A 222 -1.92 12.23 -5.25
CA LEU A 222 -1.43 13.57 -4.91
C LEU A 222 -2.41 14.21 -3.94
N PHE A 223 -1.89 14.85 -2.89
CA PHE A 223 -2.69 15.60 -1.94
C PHE A 223 -2.02 16.94 -1.64
N SER A 224 -2.81 18.02 -1.66
CA SER A 224 -2.39 19.37 -1.27
C SER A 224 -3.28 19.84 -0.14
N ASN A 225 -2.69 20.15 1.01
CA ASN A 225 -3.40 20.62 2.19
C ASN A 225 -3.67 22.13 2.07
N TYR A 226 -4.93 22.55 2.05
CA TYR A 226 -5.30 23.96 1.96
C TYR A 226 -5.03 24.74 3.25
N LEU A 227 -4.94 24.03 4.38
CA LEU A 227 -4.78 24.63 5.71
C LEU A 227 -3.32 24.84 6.10
N GLU A 228 -2.40 24.06 5.49
CA GLU A 228 -0.96 24.11 5.76
C GLU A 228 -0.21 23.99 4.44
N ASP A 229 0.53 25.02 4.05
CA ASP A 229 1.46 25.03 2.91
C ASP A 229 0.90 24.38 1.63
N PRO A 230 -0.17 24.93 0.99
CA PRO A 230 -0.83 24.29 -0.16
C PRO A 230 0.08 24.03 -1.37
N GLN A 231 1.25 24.70 -1.44
CA GLN A 231 2.29 24.47 -2.45
C GLN A 231 3.07 23.16 -2.23
N ASN A 232 3.05 22.61 -1.02
CA ASN A 232 3.66 21.33 -0.70
C ASN A 232 2.69 20.21 -1.05
N ILE A 233 3.04 19.40 -2.04
CA ILE A 233 2.19 18.32 -2.53
C ILE A 233 2.72 16.99 -2.01
N ASP A 234 1.90 16.30 -1.23
CA ASP A 234 2.17 14.91 -0.85
C ASP A 234 2.02 14.01 -2.07
N VAL A 235 2.97 13.13 -2.27
CA VAL A 235 3.02 12.21 -3.41
C VAL A 235 3.11 10.77 -2.90
N ASN A 236 2.24 9.89 -3.41
CA ASN A 236 2.41 8.45 -3.28
C ASN A 236 2.26 7.83 -4.67
N TRP A 237 3.36 7.36 -5.22
CA TRP A 237 3.41 6.80 -6.57
C TRP A 237 3.86 5.35 -6.53
N GLU A 238 3.00 4.47 -6.96
CA GLU A 238 3.22 3.02 -7.03
C GLU A 238 3.30 2.56 -8.49
N ILE A 239 4.26 1.69 -8.78
CA ILE A 239 4.38 0.98 -10.06
C ILE A 239 4.54 -0.50 -9.77
N LEU A 240 3.81 -1.34 -10.50
CA LEU A 240 3.94 -2.79 -10.44
C LEU A 240 4.01 -3.34 -11.86
N LEU A 241 5.11 -4.01 -12.17
CA LEU A 241 5.26 -4.83 -13.37
C LEU A 241 5.21 -6.30 -12.97
N SER A 242 4.28 -7.05 -13.53
CA SER A 242 4.11 -8.48 -13.25
C SER A 242 4.25 -9.28 -14.53
N VAL A 243 5.14 -10.26 -14.54
CA VAL A 243 5.42 -11.14 -15.67
C VAL A 243 5.00 -12.57 -15.31
N LYS A 244 3.99 -13.09 -15.99
CA LYS A 244 3.51 -14.44 -15.80
C LYS A 244 4.41 -15.43 -16.54
N VAL A 245 5.19 -16.20 -15.80
CA VAL A 245 6.10 -17.22 -16.35
C VAL A 245 5.30 -18.45 -16.80
N ASN A 246 4.36 -18.91 -15.97
CA ASN A 246 3.42 -19.98 -16.28
C ASN A 246 2.10 -19.78 -15.51
N LYS A 247 1.20 -20.79 -15.48
CA LYS A 247 -0.10 -20.68 -14.79
C LYS A 247 -0.01 -20.47 -13.27
N PHE A 248 1.15 -20.72 -12.67
CA PHE A 248 1.36 -20.63 -11.22
C PHE A 248 2.45 -19.62 -10.85
N ILE A 249 3.51 -19.51 -11.66
CA ILE A 249 4.70 -18.70 -11.33
C ILE A 249 4.59 -17.33 -11.98
N THR A 250 4.82 -16.31 -11.18
CA THR A 250 4.88 -14.90 -11.60
C THR A 250 6.14 -14.25 -11.04
N ALA A 251 6.87 -13.54 -11.88
CA ALA A 251 7.91 -12.61 -11.46
C ALA A 251 7.32 -11.20 -11.39
N SER A 252 7.67 -10.42 -10.39
CA SER A 252 7.18 -9.05 -10.25
C SER A 252 8.26 -8.10 -9.76
N ILE A 253 8.20 -6.86 -10.22
CA ILE A 253 8.93 -5.74 -9.66
C ILE A 253 7.92 -4.66 -9.28
N GLY A 254 7.92 -4.30 -8.02
CA GLY A 254 7.10 -3.23 -7.46
C GLY A 254 8.00 -2.10 -6.98
N THR A 255 7.64 -0.86 -7.30
CA THR A 255 8.28 0.32 -6.76
C THR A 255 7.25 1.23 -6.13
N GLN A 256 7.64 1.90 -5.05
CA GLN A 256 6.83 2.92 -4.40
C GLN A 256 7.71 4.10 -4.05
N LEU A 257 7.26 5.29 -4.42
CA LEU A 257 7.84 6.57 -4.05
C LEU A 257 6.84 7.31 -3.20
N ILE A 258 7.26 7.76 -2.01
CA ILE A 258 6.45 8.56 -1.10
C ILE A 258 7.20 9.84 -0.79
N TYR A 259 6.52 10.96 -0.91
CA TYR A 259 6.92 12.24 -0.37
C TYR A 259 5.77 12.82 0.45
N ASP A 260 6.05 13.23 1.65
CA ASP A 260 5.09 13.87 2.57
C ASP A 260 5.89 14.90 3.36
N ASP A 261 5.52 16.16 3.21
CA ASP A 261 6.22 17.29 3.81
C ASP A 261 6.12 17.30 5.33
N ASN A 262 5.05 16.74 5.88
CA ASN A 262 4.80 16.64 7.32
C ASN A 262 5.50 15.42 7.96
N THR A 263 6.12 14.55 7.16
CA THR A 263 6.82 13.37 7.68
C THR A 263 8.30 13.66 7.89
N ALA A 264 8.70 13.80 9.16
CA ALA A 264 10.09 14.00 9.53
C ALA A 264 10.92 12.71 9.44
N ILE A 265 11.86 12.69 8.51
CA ILE A 265 12.79 11.57 8.28
C ILE A 265 14.18 11.96 8.74
N LEU A 266 14.90 11.02 9.38
CA LEU A 266 16.28 11.20 9.83
C LEU A 266 17.20 11.50 8.64
N ILE A 267 17.97 12.60 8.74
CA ILE A 267 18.89 13.04 7.69
C ILE A 267 20.27 12.43 7.92
N TYR A 268 20.80 11.78 6.88
CA TYR A 268 22.13 11.22 6.87
C TYR A 268 22.96 11.91 5.78
N LYS A 269 24.26 12.13 6.06
CA LYS A 269 25.26 12.51 5.06
C LYS A 269 26.02 11.24 4.64
N ASP A 270 26.14 11.04 3.35
CA ASP A 270 26.97 9.96 2.81
C ASP A 270 28.40 10.46 2.64
N ASN A 271 29.31 9.84 3.38
CA ASN A 271 30.75 10.06 3.27
C ASN A 271 31.39 8.77 2.76
N ASN A 272 31.58 8.65 1.45
CA ASN A 272 32.22 7.50 0.80
C ASN A 272 31.58 6.14 1.19
N GLY A 273 30.24 6.05 1.14
CA GLY A 273 29.49 4.83 1.47
C GLY A 273 29.19 4.65 2.97
N THR A 274 29.69 5.54 3.84
CA THR A 274 29.37 5.54 5.25
C THR A 274 28.31 6.61 5.54
N LYS A 275 27.10 6.18 5.94
CA LYS A 275 26.03 7.08 6.34
C LYS A 275 26.25 7.58 7.76
N THR A 276 26.56 8.87 7.90
CA THR A 276 26.68 9.53 9.19
C THR A 276 25.45 10.39 9.46
N PRO A 277 24.86 10.35 10.68
CA PRO A 277 23.75 11.23 11.06
C PRO A 277 24.17 12.70 10.93
N VAL A 278 23.29 13.53 10.38
CA VAL A 278 23.45 14.99 10.47
C VAL A 278 22.84 15.41 11.80
N LEU A 279 23.61 16.20 12.58
CA LEU A 279 23.17 16.72 13.87
C LEU A 279 22.76 18.18 13.75
N ASN A 280 21.83 18.60 14.58
CA ASN A 280 21.52 19.99 14.87
C ASN A 280 22.59 20.60 15.80
N ASP A 281 22.54 21.90 16.01
CA ASP A 281 23.50 22.60 16.88
C ASP A 281 23.41 22.15 18.36
N ASP A 282 22.26 21.61 18.78
CA ASP A 282 22.01 21.04 20.12
C ASP A 282 22.46 19.56 20.25
N GLY A 283 23.07 18.98 19.21
CA GLY A 283 23.52 17.59 19.18
C GLY A 283 22.41 16.56 18.90
N THR A 284 21.18 16.97 18.72
CA THR A 284 20.09 16.07 18.30
C THR A 284 20.20 15.72 16.83
N GLN A 285 19.72 14.54 16.44
CA GLN A 285 19.75 14.14 15.03
C GLN A 285 18.76 14.97 14.21
N LYS A 286 19.24 15.57 13.12
CA LYS A 286 18.44 16.39 12.22
C LYS A 286 17.42 15.54 11.47
N THR A 287 16.18 16.02 11.44
CA THR A 287 15.07 15.44 10.69
C THR A 287 14.51 16.43 9.68
N GLY A 288 13.79 15.95 8.69
CA GLY A 288 13.09 16.79 7.72
C GLY A 288 12.40 15.95 6.65
N PRO A 289 11.60 16.59 5.79
CA PRO A 289 10.94 15.88 4.69
C PRO A 289 11.95 15.32 3.71
N ARG A 290 11.74 14.07 3.29
CA ARG A 290 12.56 13.37 2.30
C ARG A 290 11.71 12.46 1.46
N THR A 291 12.07 12.34 0.20
CA THR A 291 11.52 11.31 -0.68
C THR A 291 11.94 9.93 -0.18
N GLN A 292 10.95 9.08 0.06
CA GLN A 292 11.12 7.68 0.43
C GLN A 292 10.95 6.82 -0.82
N PHE A 293 11.86 5.91 -1.06
CA PHE A 293 11.79 4.99 -2.19
C PHE A 293 11.90 3.54 -1.69
N ARG A 294 10.97 2.71 -2.15
CA ARG A 294 10.97 1.28 -1.88
C ARG A 294 10.88 0.53 -3.20
N GLN A 295 11.71 -0.50 -3.35
CA GLN A 295 11.65 -1.43 -4.48
C GLN A 295 11.61 -2.86 -3.94
N VAL A 296 10.72 -3.66 -4.53
CA VAL A 296 10.59 -5.08 -4.22
C VAL A 296 10.62 -5.85 -5.53
N PHE A 297 11.58 -6.75 -5.66
CA PHE A 297 11.60 -7.77 -6.71
C PHE A 297 11.26 -9.12 -6.08
N GLY A 298 10.42 -9.90 -6.73
CA GLY A 298 10.05 -11.20 -6.22
C GLY A 298 9.66 -12.18 -7.34
N ILE A 299 9.94 -13.45 -7.10
CA ILE A 299 9.41 -14.57 -7.87
C ILE A 299 8.56 -15.39 -6.90
N GLY A 300 7.33 -15.67 -7.27
CA GLY A 300 6.40 -16.34 -6.37
C GLY A 300 5.25 -17.02 -7.07
N PHE A 301 4.40 -17.60 -6.26
CA PHE A 301 3.14 -18.19 -6.72
C PHE A 301 2.05 -17.12 -6.69
N ALA A 302 1.32 -16.98 -7.80
CA ALA A 302 0.18 -16.10 -7.89
C ALA A 302 -1.06 -16.86 -8.32
N TYR A 303 -2.16 -16.66 -7.61
CA TYR A 303 -3.47 -17.22 -7.94
C TYR A 303 -4.44 -16.07 -8.25
N LYS A 304 -4.90 -16.01 -9.50
CA LYS A 304 -5.91 -15.06 -9.92
C LYS A 304 -7.29 -15.68 -9.68
N MET A 305 -8.04 -15.08 -8.76
CA MET A 305 -9.44 -15.46 -8.56
C MET A 305 -10.25 -14.87 -9.72
N SER A 306 -10.89 -15.75 -10.52
CA SER A 306 -11.87 -15.35 -11.53
C SER A 306 -13.08 -14.75 -10.83
N GLY A 307 -13.54 -13.58 -11.32
CA GLY A 307 -14.63 -12.87 -10.70
C GLY A 307 -15.93 -13.68 -10.68
N PHE A 308 -16.58 -13.71 -9.52
CA PHE A 308 -17.93 -14.18 -9.38
C PHE A 308 -18.86 -13.02 -9.69
N GLY A 309 -19.78 -13.20 -10.66
CA GLY A 309 -20.86 -12.27 -10.86
C GLY A 309 -22.03 -12.64 -9.94
N ILE A 310 -22.50 -11.68 -9.14
CA ILE A 310 -23.72 -11.80 -8.33
C ILE A 310 -24.79 -10.92 -8.97
N ARG A 311 -25.98 -11.46 -9.16
CA ARG A 311 -27.15 -10.75 -9.69
C ARG A 311 -27.76 -9.81 -8.68
#